data_724a0e64c5dd58e83716421f260b297e
#
_entry.id   724a0e64c5dd58e83716421f260b297e
#
_cell.length_a   1.000
_cell.length_b   1.000
_cell.length_c   1.000
_cell.angle_alpha   90.00
_cell.angle_beta   90.00
_cell.angle_gamma   90.00
#
_symmetry.space_group_name_H-M   'P 1'
#
loop_
_entity.id
_entity.type
_entity.pdbx_description
1 polymer ?
#
loop_
_entity_poly.entity_id
_entity_poly.type
_entity_poly.pdbx_seq_one_letter_code
_entity_poly.pdbx_strand_id
1 'polypeptide(L)'
;MSHWLLDTMADKRRRALREADRLQFFREMGRELPDFDEEVLRESAAALEIAVLDLEVDRLADEPEQRTLSRQVAGDAFRLLRMLPLPTNPMDAGTHLLRASVLAVLGDRGADAARWLRSLDESQQWPDLPLDAPNWGERCRATLTDVWLRLVRKKGWSDRDAVLEQVAALRSNQQTFEREYLHAFEPLDAKRSALELIAIYHLAKAADVLAHYITDGVVDGSHQIQPVLDSHFDRAIDACDTAQLIELGPLTRLLARAAQQMADNALWTVTRAVNSRVTEFVRELVKRGRGDRALFDVLPPQRRTLAEQGLLGSSRRAVVVSLPTSSGKTLIAQFRMLQA
;
A
#
# COMPACT_ATOMS: atom_id res chain seq x y z
N MET A 1 19.47 -7.37 15.37
CA MET A 1 20.11 -7.69 14.07
C MET A 1 20.48 -6.41 13.35
N SER A 2 21.66 -6.34 12.75
CA SER A 2 22.07 -5.20 11.92
C SER A 2 21.98 -5.62 10.44
N HIS A 3 21.63 -4.66 9.59
CA HIS A 3 21.61 -4.85 8.13
C HIS A 3 22.81 -4.10 7.56
N TRP A 4 23.65 -4.78 6.80
CA TRP A 4 24.94 -4.25 6.31
C TRP A 4 24.83 -2.87 5.65
N LEU A 5 23.79 -2.67 4.80
CA LEU A 5 23.58 -1.40 4.10
C LEU A 5 23.18 -0.28 5.08
N LEU A 6 22.35 -0.59 6.09
CA LEU A 6 21.92 0.37 7.10
C LEU A 6 23.08 0.80 7.99
N ASP A 7 24.00 -0.11 8.32
CA ASP A 7 25.21 0.17 9.10
C ASP A 7 26.18 1.05 8.30
N THR A 8 26.38 0.72 7.03
CA THR A 8 27.26 1.49 6.12
C THR A 8 26.74 2.92 5.93
N MET A 9 25.41 3.11 5.89
CA MET A 9 24.78 4.41 5.64
C MET A 9 24.29 5.12 6.90
N ALA A 10 24.63 4.65 8.08
CA ALA A 10 24.06 5.13 9.34
C ALA A 10 24.13 6.65 9.52
N ASP A 11 25.25 7.28 9.21
CA ASP A 11 25.45 8.73 9.33
C ASP A 11 24.68 9.49 8.25
N LYS A 12 24.71 9.02 7.00
CA LYS A 12 23.98 9.61 5.87
C LYS A 12 22.47 9.55 6.13
N ARG A 13 21.96 8.39 6.56
CA ARG A 13 20.57 8.20 6.96
C ARG A 13 20.16 9.18 8.06
N ARG A 14 20.95 9.30 9.14
CA ARG A 14 20.65 10.24 10.23
C ARG A 14 20.59 11.69 9.76
N ARG A 15 21.51 12.09 8.87
CA ARG A 15 21.52 13.43 8.28
C ARG A 15 20.28 13.66 7.41
N ALA A 16 19.96 12.73 6.51
CA ALA A 16 18.78 12.82 5.65
C ALA A 16 17.48 12.89 6.45
N LEU A 17 17.34 12.08 7.52
CA LEU A 17 16.15 12.11 8.37
C LEU A 17 15.98 13.43 9.14
N ARG A 18 17.09 14.01 9.65
CA ARG A 18 17.03 15.34 10.29
C ARG A 18 16.60 16.41 9.29
N GLU A 19 17.10 16.32 8.06
CA GLU A 19 16.70 17.24 7.00
C GLU A 19 15.22 17.07 6.65
N ALA A 20 14.72 15.85 6.51
CA ALA A 20 13.31 15.58 6.29
C ALA A 20 12.42 16.12 7.43
N ASP A 21 12.85 16.00 8.70
CA ASP A 21 12.13 16.59 9.84
C ASP A 21 12.11 18.11 9.78
N ARG A 22 13.23 18.74 9.39
CA ARG A 22 13.31 20.18 9.18
C ARG A 22 12.31 20.64 8.10
N LEU A 23 12.33 19.98 6.95
CA LEU A 23 11.43 20.29 5.83
C LEU A 23 9.95 20.07 6.21
N GLN A 24 9.65 18.99 6.92
CA GLN A 24 8.32 18.71 7.43
C GLN A 24 7.81 19.84 8.32
N PHE A 25 8.66 20.35 9.24
CA PHE A 25 8.32 21.47 10.12
C PHE A 25 7.98 22.74 9.32
N PHE A 26 8.79 23.10 8.29
CA PHE A 26 8.48 24.26 7.45
C PHE A 26 7.15 24.10 6.71
N ARG A 27 6.89 22.91 6.16
CA ARG A 27 5.63 22.58 5.48
C ARG A 27 4.41 22.70 6.42
N GLU A 28 4.52 22.20 7.64
CA GLU A 28 3.45 22.30 8.65
C GLU A 28 3.19 23.72 9.10
N MET A 29 4.20 24.57 9.09
CA MET A 29 4.08 26.01 9.39
C MET A 29 3.57 26.83 8.20
N GLY A 30 3.30 26.22 7.04
CA GLY A 30 2.89 26.92 5.81
C GLY A 30 3.95 27.87 5.27
N ARG A 31 5.23 27.61 5.56
CA ARG A 31 6.36 28.43 5.08
C ARG A 31 6.97 27.79 3.83
N GLU A 32 7.63 28.64 3.02
CA GLU A 32 8.46 28.15 1.91
C GLU A 32 9.53 27.19 2.43
N LEU A 33 9.76 26.10 1.67
CA LEU A 33 10.80 25.15 2.02
C LEU A 33 12.18 25.83 1.85
N PRO A 34 13.08 25.69 2.82
CA PRO A 34 14.45 26.16 2.69
C PRO A 34 15.20 25.32 1.66
N ASP A 35 16.29 25.84 1.13
CA ASP A 35 17.19 25.05 0.29
C ASP A 35 17.66 23.80 1.03
N PHE A 36 17.65 22.67 0.32
CA PHE A 36 18.06 21.38 0.81
C PHE A 36 18.73 20.53 -0.27
N ASP A 37 19.48 19.55 0.16
CA ASP A 37 20.19 18.62 -0.74
C ASP A 37 19.24 17.46 -1.13
N GLU A 38 18.59 17.62 -2.29
CA GLU A 38 17.67 16.60 -2.82
C GLU A 38 18.38 15.27 -3.11
N GLU A 39 19.65 15.32 -3.54
CA GLU A 39 20.41 14.12 -3.90
C GLU A 39 20.66 13.25 -2.68
N VAL A 40 21.04 13.86 -1.55
CA VAL A 40 21.20 13.14 -0.28
C VAL A 40 19.91 12.48 0.17
N LEU A 41 18.74 13.15 0.03
CA LEU A 41 17.47 12.56 0.35
C LEU A 41 17.12 11.40 -0.58
N ARG A 42 17.31 11.59 -1.89
CA ARG A 42 17.00 10.60 -2.94
C ARG A 42 17.84 9.34 -2.80
N GLU A 43 19.16 9.48 -2.66
CA GLU A 43 20.07 8.35 -2.47
C GLU A 43 19.77 7.60 -1.16
N SER A 44 19.51 8.35 -0.07
CA SER A 44 19.16 7.73 1.20
C SER A 44 17.84 6.98 1.11
N ALA A 45 16.82 7.54 0.44
CA ALA A 45 15.54 6.88 0.24
C ALA A 45 15.68 5.59 -0.59
N ALA A 46 16.45 5.63 -1.69
CA ALA A 46 16.72 4.46 -2.52
C ALA A 46 17.43 3.34 -1.74
N ALA A 47 18.43 3.69 -0.95
CA ALA A 47 19.13 2.72 -0.12
C ALA A 47 18.23 2.09 0.96
N LEU A 48 17.34 2.88 1.57
CA LEU A 48 16.35 2.36 2.52
C LEU A 48 15.33 1.45 1.85
N GLU A 49 14.90 1.77 0.64
CA GLU A 49 14.00 0.90 -0.14
C GLU A 49 14.65 -0.45 -0.47
N ILE A 50 15.92 -0.45 -0.88
CA ILE A 50 16.68 -1.68 -1.10
C ILE A 50 16.79 -2.49 0.21
N ALA A 51 17.05 -1.83 1.33
CA ALA A 51 17.11 -2.51 2.63
C ALA A 51 15.74 -3.10 3.04
N VAL A 52 14.62 -2.44 2.71
CA VAL A 52 13.27 -3.00 2.93
C VAL A 52 13.05 -4.22 2.06
N LEU A 53 13.44 -4.17 0.78
CA LEU A 53 13.33 -5.33 -0.11
C LEU A 53 14.12 -6.52 0.42
N ASP A 54 15.36 -6.33 0.83
CA ASP A 54 16.19 -7.40 1.40
C ASP A 54 15.56 -7.97 2.68
N LEU A 55 15.12 -7.11 3.61
CA LEU A 55 14.47 -7.53 4.85
C LEU A 55 13.15 -8.27 4.65
N GLU A 56 12.40 -7.95 3.60
CA GLU A 56 11.12 -8.61 3.28
C GLU A 56 11.31 -9.90 2.48
N VAL A 57 12.37 -10.03 1.69
CA VAL A 57 12.70 -11.25 0.91
C VAL A 57 13.34 -12.31 1.82
N ASP A 58 14.25 -11.93 2.70
CA ASP A 58 14.96 -12.83 3.61
C ASP A 58 14.10 -13.36 4.79
N ARG A 59 12.79 -13.33 4.67
CA ARG A 59 11.87 -13.92 5.65
C ARG A 59 11.98 -15.45 5.77
N LEU A 60 13.17 -15.98 5.86
CA LEU A 60 13.41 -17.37 6.26
C LEU A 60 13.11 -17.62 7.74
N ALA A 61 13.10 -16.58 8.56
CA ALA A 61 12.64 -16.62 9.95
C ALA A 61 11.70 -15.46 10.23
N ASP A 62 10.52 -15.76 10.71
CA ASP A 62 9.45 -14.84 11.11
C ASP A 62 9.79 -14.09 12.42
N GLU A 63 11.03 -13.57 12.50
CA GLU A 63 11.58 -12.98 13.72
C GLU A 63 10.96 -11.59 13.98
N PRO A 64 10.42 -11.36 15.20
CA PRO A 64 9.78 -10.09 15.57
C PRO A 64 10.70 -8.87 15.44
N GLU A 65 12.02 -9.05 15.65
CA GLU A 65 13.01 -7.99 15.53
C GLU A 65 13.21 -7.55 14.08
N GLN A 66 13.26 -8.50 13.15
CA GLN A 66 13.39 -8.22 11.72
C GLN A 66 12.16 -7.47 11.18
N ARG A 67 10.96 -7.89 11.58
CA ARG A 67 9.72 -7.17 11.25
C ARG A 67 9.72 -5.74 11.79
N THR A 68 10.22 -5.54 13.01
CA THR A 68 10.31 -4.21 13.61
C THR A 68 11.30 -3.33 12.85
N LEU A 69 12.44 -3.88 12.47
CA LEU A 69 13.45 -3.18 11.67
C LEU A 69 12.92 -2.82 10.28
N SER A 70 12.31 -3.77 9.57
CA SER A 70 11.70 -3.52 8.25
C SER A 70 10.66 -2.39 8.31
N ARG A 71 9.75 -2.41 9.29
CA ARG A 71 8.76 -1.34 9.49
C ARG A 71 9.41 0.02 9.73
N GLN A 72 10.45 0.07 10.58
CA GLN A 72 11.16 1.32 10.85
C GLN A 72 11.82 1.86 9.59
N VAL A 73 12.51 1.01 8.85
CA VAL A 73 13.22 1.38 7.62
C VAL A 73 12.25 1.83 6.54
N ALA A 74 11.15 1.13 6.36
CA ALA A 74 10.09 1.51 5.41
C ALA A 74 9.44 2.86 5.79
N GLY A 75 9.17 3.09 7.07
CA GLY A 75 8.66 4.37 7.56
C GLY A 75 9.64 5.53 7.34
N ASP A 76 10.94 5.30 7.50
CA ASP A 76 11.97 6.30 7.23
C ASP A 76 12.11 6.58 5.72
N ALA A 77 12.08 5.55 4.86
CA ALA A 77 12.08 5.72 3.41
C ALA A 77 10.90 6.57 2.94
N PHE A 78 9.69 6.30 3.45
CA PHE A 78 8.50 7.12 3.17
C PHE A 78 8.71 8.59 3.57
N ARG A 79 9.29 8.86 4.75
CA ARG A 79 9.54 10.23 5.22
C ARG A 79 10.46 11.00 4.28
N LEU A 80 11.49 10.35 3.74
CA LEU A 80 12.40 10.95 2.78
C LEU A 80 11.72 11.19 1.43
N LEU A 81 11.07 10.17 0.86
CA LEU A 81 10.39 10.27 -0.43
C LEU A 81 9.30 11.36 -0.44
N ARG A 82 8.56 11.50 0.65
CA ARG A 82 7.51 12.52 0.78
C ARG A 82 8.06 13.95 0.74
N MET A 83 9.32 14.18 1.09
CA MET A 83 9.94 15.50 1.08
C MET A 83 10.50 15.88 -0.29
N LEU A 84 10.77 14.90 -1.15
CA LEU A 84 11.24 15.14 -2.51
C LEU A 84 10.14 15.81 -3.36
N PRO A 85 10.52 16.71 -4.30
CA PRO A 85 9.58 17.24 -5.27
C PRO A 85 9.05 16.10 -6.16
N LEU A 86 7.78 16.21 -6.57
CA LEU A 86 7.23 15.26 -7.53
C LEU A 86 7.88 15.47 -8.91
N PRO A 87 8.22 14.38 -9.61
CA PRO A 87 8.67 14.47 -11.00
C PRO A 87 7.67 15.20 -11.89
N THR A 88 8.16 15.87 -12.92
CA THR A 88 7.32 16.58 -13.90
C THR A 88 6.61 15.64 -14.86
N ASN A 89 7.20 14.47 -15.13
CA ASN A 89 6.54 13.43 -15.93
C ASN A 89 5.44 12.75 -15.09
N PRO A 90 4.19 12.67 -15.57
CA PRO A 90 3.07 12.10 -14.82
C PRO A 90 3.28 10.64 -14.41
N MET A 91 3.89 9.81 -15.27
CA MET A 91 4.17 8.40 -14.94
C MET A 91 5.23 8.28 -13.83
N ASP A 92 6.28 9.09 -13.91
CA ASP A 92 7.34 9.10 -12.89
C ASP A 92 6.80 9.62 -11.56
N ALA A 93 5.93 10.66 -11.61
CA ALA A 93 5.23 11.17 -10.43
C ALA A 93 4.33 10.11 -9.80
N GLY A 94 3.53 9.41 -10.62
CA GLY A 94 2.68 8.31 -10.15
C GLY A 94 3.49 7.17 -9.54
N THR A 95 4.58 6.78 -10.18
CA THR A 95 5.49 5.74 -9.67
C THR A 95 6.14 6.16 -8.37
N HIS A 96 6.59 7.41 -8.26
CA HIS A 96 7.16 7.96 -7.02
C HIS A 96 6.13 7.93 -5.88
N LEU A 97 4.89 8.38 -6.14
CA LEU A 97 3.81 8.35 -5.16
C LEU A 97 3.46 6.93 -4.74
N LEU A 98 3.43 5.99 -5.69
CA LEU A 98 3.12 4.60 -5.40
C LEU A 98 4.19 3.96 -4.52
N ARG A 99 5.48 4.11 -4.87
CA ARG A 99 6.60 3.60 -4.06
C ARG A 99 6.58 4.18 -2.64
N ALA A 100 6.42 5.50 -2.52
CA ALA A 100 6.32 6.16 -1.22
C ALA A 100 5.12 5.65 -0.41
N SER A 101 3.96 5.49 -1.05
CA SER A 101 2.73 5.04 -0.39
C SER A 101 2.81 3.59 0.08
N VAL A 102 3.40 2.72 -0.72
CA VAL A 102 3.63 1.31 -0.36
C VAL A 102 4.58 1.20 0.82
N LEU A 103 5.69 1.93 0.81
CA LEU A 103 6.63 2.00 1.93
C LEU A 103 5.98 2.58 3.20
N ALA A 104 5.05 3.55 3.04
CA ALA A 104 4.27 4.04 4.17
C ALA A 104 3.37 2.96 4.79
N VAL A 105 2.70 2.16 3.95
CA VAL A 105 1.90 1.02 4.44
C VAL A 105 2.77 0.05 5.21
N LEU A 106 3.90 -0.37 4.66
CA LEU A 106 4.86 -1.28 5.30
C LEU A 106 5.43 -0.71 6.61
N GLY A 107 5.62 0.60 6.67
CA GLY A 107 6.10 1.34 7.84
C GLY A 107 5.06 1.66 8.89
N ASP A 108 3.85 1.06 8.85
CA ASP A 108 2.72 1.40 9.74
C ASP A 108 2.29 2.88 9.65
N ARG A 109 2.57 3.56 8.52
CA ARG A 109 2.22 4.96 8.21
C ARG A 109 1.19 5.10 7.10
N GLY A 110 0.42 4.07 6.82
CA GLY A 110 -0.59 4.07 5.75
C GLY A 110 -1.62 5.21 5.89
N ALA A 111 -1.97 5.59 7.13
CA ALA A 111 -2.85 6.75 7.38
C ALA A 111 -2.20 8.09 6.99
N ASP A 112 -0.88 8.23 7.11
CA ASP A 112 -0.15 9.42 6.70
C ASP A 112 -0.08 9.51 5.18
N ALA A 113 0.16 8.38 4.50
CA ALA A 113 0.10 8.28 3.04
C ALA A 113 -1.31 8.60 2.52
N ALA A 114 -2.35 8.03 3.10
CA ALA A 114 -3.74 8.29 2.71
C ALA A 114 -4.11 9.78 2.84
N ARG A 115 -3.68 10.44 3.91
CA ARG A 115 -3.87 11.89 4.08
C ARG A 115 -3.08 12.70 3.05
N TRP A 116 -1.84 12.33 2.79
CA TRP A 116 -1.02 12.98 1.78
C TRP A 116 -1.64 12.87 0.39
N LEU A 117 -2.05 11.66 -0.02
CA LEU A 117 -2.70 11.43 -1.31
C LEU A 117 -4.02 12.19 -1.44
N ARG A 118 -4.82 12.31 -0.36
CA ARG A 118 -6.04 13.12 -0.35
C ARG A 118 -5.72 14.60 -0.52
N SER A 119 -4.68 15.12 0.14
CA SER A 119 -4.28 16.52 -0.01
C SER A 119 -3.82 16.85 -1.42
N LEU A 120 -3.16 15.93 -2.12
CA LEU A 120 -2.79 16.09 -3.53
C LEU A 120 -4.03 16.11 -4.45
N ASP A 121 -5.01 15.27 -4.18
CA ASP A 121 -6.29 15.25 -4.90
C ASP A 121 -7.07 16.57 -4.69
N GLU A 122 -7.18 17.03 -3.46
CA GLU A 122 -7.87 18.27 -3.09
C GLU A 122 -7.18 19.53 -3.65
N SER A 123 -5.86 19.53 -3.76
CA SER A 123 -5.06 20.62 -4.32
C SER A 123 -4.87 20.52 -5.84
N GLN A 124 -5.52 19.56 -6.50
CA GLN A 124 -5.37 19.30 -7.93
C GLN A 124 -3.91 19.00 -8.37
N GLN A 125 -3.14 18.43 -7.48
CA GLN A 125 -1.77 17.96 -7.74
C GLN A 125 -1.68 16.43 -7.93
N TRP A 126 -2.84 15.77 -8.07
CA TRP A 126 -2.86 14.36 -8.47
C TRP A 126 -2.24 14.23 -9.86
N PRO A 127 -1.31 13.27 -10.09
CA PRO A 127 -0.68 13.13 -11.38
C PRO A 127 -1.71 12.79 -12.46
N ASP A 128 -1.64 13.48 -13.57
CA ASP A 128 -2.48 13.22 -14.75
C ASP A 128 -1.93 11.99 -15.51
N LEU A 129 -2.17 10.82 -14.93
CA LEU A 129 -1.68 9.55 -15.46
C LEU A 129 -2.28 9.30 -16.86
N PRO A 130 -1.48 8.81 -17.83
CA PRO A 130 -1.93 8.58 -19.20
C PRO A 130 -2.79 7.30 -19.32
N LEU A 131 -3.98 7.34 -18.72
CA LEU A 131 -4.91 6.21 -18.68
C LEU A 131 -5.51 5.85 -20.05
N ASP A 132 -5.43 6.75 -21.01
CA ASP A 132 -5.88 6.64 -22.40
C ASP A 132 -4.72 6.64 -23.42
N ALA A 133 -3.48 6.47 -22.94
CA ALA A 133 -2.31 6.43 -23.81
C ALA A 133 -2.51 5.48 -25.00
N PRO A 134 -2.08 5.84 -26.20
CA PRO A 134 -2.16 4.96 -27.36
C PRO A 134 -1.25 3.72 -27.19
N ASN A 135 -0.12 3.89 -26.50
CA ASN A 135 0.75 2.77 -26.12
C ASN A 135 0.09 1.95 -25.03
N TRP A 136 -0.22 0.70 -25.36
CA TRP A 136 -0.92 -0.20 -24.44
C TRP A 136 -0.14 -0.47 -23.14
N GLY A 137 1.16 -0.69 -23.22
CA GLY A 137 2.01 -0.94 -22.05
C GLY A 137 2.06 0.25 -21.09
N GLU A 138 2.14 1.48 -21.63
CA GLU A 138 2.08 2.70 -20.84
C GLU A 138 0.71 2.86 -20.16
N ARG A 139 -0.37 2.69 -20.92
CA ARG A 139 -1.74 2.72 -20.38
C ARG A 139 -1.95 1.71 -19.27
N CYS A 140 -1.48 0.47 -19.43
CA CYS A 140 -1.61 -0.56 -18.39
C CYS A 140 -0.83 -0.22 -17.12
N ARG A 141 0.39 0.30 -17.25
CA ARG A 141 1.19 0.74 -16.10
C ARG A 141 0.54 1.94 -15.40
N ALA A 142 0.02 2.90 -16.17
CA ALA A 142 -0.72 4.03 -15.63
C ALA A 142 -1.97 3.59 -14.85
N THR A 143 -2.77 2.70 -15.43
CA THR A 143 -3.96 2.14 -14.79
C THR A 143 -3.59 1.39 -13.50
N LEU A 144 -2.58 0.55 -13.55
CA LEU A 144 -2.11 -0.20 -12.38
C LEU A 144 -1.64 0.73 -11.26
N THR A 145 -0.90 1.79 -11.62
CA THR A 145 -0.42 2.81 -10.68
C THR A 145 -1.60 3.53 -10.02
N ASP A 146 -2.59 3.99 -10.79
CA ASP A 146 -3.77 4.68 -10.24
C ASP A 146 -4.61 3.75 -9.34
N VAL A 147 -4.82 2.51 -9.75
CA VAL A 147 -5.54 1.50 -8.98
C VAL A 147 -4.92 1.32 -7.58
N TRP A 148 -3.61 1.11 -7.52
CA TRP A 148 -2.93 0.90 -6.24
C TRP A 148 -2.84 2.18 -5.39
N LEU A 149 -2.67 3.35 -6.00
CA LEU A 149 -2.73 4.64 -5.30
C LEU A 149 -4.10 4.86 -4.65
N ARG A 150 -5.20 4.53 -5.35
CA ARG A 150 -6.57 4.63 -4.81
C ARG A 150 -6.79 3.64 -3.66
N LEU A 151 -6.26 2.43 -3.75
CA LEU A 151 -6.33 1.44 -2.66
C LEU A 151 -5.60 1.92 -1.39
N VAL A 152 -4.53 2.70 -1.51
CA VAL A 152 -3.86 3.31 -0.35
C VAL A 152 -4.59 4.56 0.12
N ARG A 153 -5.07 5.44 -0.79
CA ARG A 153 -5.80 6.67 -0.46
C ARG A 153 -7.09 6.42 0.29
N LYS A 154 -7.84 5.38 -0.10
CA LYS A 154 -9.09 4.94 0.54
C LYS A 154 -10.07 6.08 0.79
N LYS A 155 -10.43 6.81 -0.26
CA LYS A 155 -11.47 7.83 -0.21
C LYS A 155 -12.86 7.16 -0.31
N GLY A 156 -13.16 6.29 0.65
CA GLY A 156 -14.43 5.61 0.73
C GLY A 156 -14.78 4.77 -0.49
N TRP A 157 -16.07 4.75 -0.82
CA TRP A 157 -16.60 3.97 -1.93
C TRP A 157 -16.23 4.50 -3.31
N SER A 158 -15.93 5.80 -3.43
CA SER A 158 -15.51 6.39 -4.71
C SER A 158 -14.20 5.78 -5.23
N ASP A 159 -13.23 5.60 -4.36
CA ASP A 159 -11.97 4.95 -4.74
C ASP A 159 -12.16 3.46 -5.04
N ARG A 160 -12.96 2.78 -4.21
CA ARG A 160 -13.24 1.36 -4.43
C ARG A 160 -13.91 1.10 -5.78
N ASP A 161 -14.92 1.88 -6.13
CA ASP A 161 -15.64 1.72 -7.39
C ASP A 161 -14.74 2.04 -8.58
N ALA A 162 -13.93 3.10 -8.50
CA ALA A 162 -12.95 3.43 -9.53
C ALA A 162 -11.90 2.31 -9.73
N VAL A 163 -11.42 1.70 -8.65
CA VAL A 163 -10.50 0.54 -8.74
C VAL A 163 -11.13 -0.59 -9.53
N LEU A 164 -12.37 -0.99 -9.21
CA LEU A 164 -13.04 -2.09 -9.90
C LEU A 164 -13.33 -1.80 -11.36
N GLU A 165 -13.75 -0.57 -11.67
CA GLU A 165 -13.99 -0.12 -13.03
C GLU A 165 -12.71 -0.16 -13.88
N GLN A 166 -11.61 0.38 -13.36
CA GLN A 166 -10.32 0.39 -14.04
C GLN A 166 -9.75 -1.02 -14.24
N VAL A 167 -9.87 -1.89 -13.23
CA VAL A 167 -9.44 -3.30 -13.37
C VAL A 167 -10.27 -4.02 -14.43
N ALA A 168 -11.58 -3.80 -14.49
CA ALA A 168 -12.44 -4.38 -15.51
C ALA A 168 -12.09 -3.89 -16.92
N ALA A 169 -11.83 -2.57 -17.08
CA ALA A 169 -11.37 -1.97 -18.34
C ALA A 169 -10.00 -2.53 -18.78
N LEU A 170 -9.06 -2.66 -17.85
CA LEU A 170 -7.74 -3.24 -18.12
C LEU A 170 -7.87 -4.67 -18.66
N ARG A 171 -8.71 -5.50 -18.05
CA ARG A 171 -8.94 -6.89 -18.47
C ARG A 171 -9.57 -7.00 -19.86
N SER A 172 -10.53 -6.12 -20.17
CA SER A 172 -11.13 -6.06 -21.51
C SER A 172 -10.11 -5.67 -22.57
N ASN A 173 -9.29 -4.65 -22.29
CA ASN A 173 -8.24 -4.17 -23.19
C ASN A 173 -7.12 -5.21 -23.37
N GLN A 174 -6.81 -6.01 -22.36
CA GLN A 174 -5.80 -7.05 -22.41
C GLN A 174 -6.11 -8.12 -23.48
N GLN A 175 -7.36 -8.55 -23.58
CA GLN A 175 -7.78 -9.51 -24.61
C GLN A 175 -7.62 -8.96 -26.03
N THR A 176 -7.84 -7.67 -26.21
CA THR A 176 -7.63 -7.01 -27.50
C THR A 176 -6.14 -6.94 -27.84
N PHE A 177 -5.30 -6.58 -26.87
CA PHE A 177 -3.86 -6.55 -27.05
C PHE A 177 -3.26 -7.92 -27.41
N GLU A 178 -3.68 -8.98 -26.74
CA GLU A 178 -3.24 -10.35 -27.04
C GLU A 178 -3.51 -10.74 -28.50
N ARG A 179 -4.65 -10.34 -29.05
CA ARG A 179 -5.03 -10.66 -30.44
C ARG A 179 -4.28 -9.83 -31.47
N GLU A 180 -4.03 -8.55 -31.20
CA GLU A 180 -3.58 -7.59 -32.21
C GLU A 180 -2.06 -7.39 -32.18
N TYR A 181 -1.42 -7.48 -31.02
CA TYR A 181 -0.04 -7.05 -30.84
C TYR A 181 0.96 -8.18 -30.64
N LEU A 182 0.63 -9.25 -29.95
CA LEU A 182 1.62 -10.30 -29.68
C LEU A 182 2.16 -10.98 -30.94
N HIS A 183 1.39 -10.95 -32.01
CA HIS A 183 1.83 -11.51 -33.31
C HIS A 183 2.73 -10.58 -34.11
N ALA A 184 2.82 -9.31 -33.74
CA ALA A 184 3.62 -8.29 -34.43
C ALA A 184 5.06 -8.16 -33.92
N PHE A 185 5.39 -8.80 -32.79
CA PHE A 185 6.71 -8.73 -32.17
C PHE A 185 7.64 -9.85 -32.63
N GLU A 186 8.94 -9.55 -32.62
CA GLU A 186 9.96 -10.59 -32.65
C GLU A 186 9.77 -11.57 -31.47
N PRO A 187 10.09 -12.88 -31.63
CA PRO A 187 9.73 -13.92 -30.65
C PRO A 187 10.20 -13.65 -29.20
N LEU A 188 11.38 -13.03 -29.02
CA LEU A 188 11.91 -12.71 -27.69
C LEU A 188 11.14 -11.55 -27.05
N ASP A 189 10.83 -10.51 -27.83
CA ASP A 189 10.07 -9.35 -27.35
C ASP A 189 8.62 -9.74 -27.09
N ALA A 190 8.03 -10.60 -27.93
CA ALA A 190 6.70 -11.15 -27.71
C ALA A 190 6.63 -11.94 -26.39
N LYS A 191 7.63 -12.76 -26.09
CA LYS A 191 7.69 -13.51 -24.82
C LYS A 191 7.79 -12.59 -23.62
N ARG A 192 8.66 -11.57 -23.68
CA ARG A 192 8.81 -10.58 -22.59
C ARG A 192 7.52 -9.81 -22.36
N SER A 193 6.90 -9.33 -23.43
CA SER A 193 5.63 -8.59 -23.37
C SER A 193 4.49 -9.47 -22.85
N ALA A 194 4.43 -10.74 -23.23
CA ALA A 194 3.45 -11.69 -22.71
C ALA A 194 3.61 -11.92 -21.20
N LEU A 195 4.85 -12.05 -20.72
CA LEU A 195 5.13 -12.22 -19.28
C LEU A 195 4.83 -10.93 -18.51
N GLU A 196 5.12 -9.75 -19.05
CA GLU A 196 4.72 -8.48 -18.46
C GLU A 196 3.19 -8.38 -18.35
N LEU A 197 2.47 -8.78 -19.38
CA LEU A 197 1.00 -8.90 -19.36
C LEU A 197 0.50 -9.80 -18.24
N ILE A 198 1.12 -10.96 -18.04
CA ILE A 198 0.76 -11.90 -16.97
C ILE A 198 0.99 -11.24 -15.61
N ALA A 199 2.12 -10.58 -15.42
CA ALA A 199 2.40 -9.86 -14.17
C ALA A 199 1.35 -8.78 -13.90
N ILE A 200 1.06 -7.92 -14.86
CA ILE A 200 0.05 -6.86 -14.75
C ILE A 200 -1.35 -7.44 -14.47
N TYR A 201 -1.71 -8.53 -15.16
CA TYR A 201 -2.99 -9.21 -14.91
C TYR A 201 -3.12 -9.67 -13.47
N HIS A 202 -2.10 -10.32 -12.92
CA HIS A 202 -2.15 -10.82 -11.56
C HIS A 202 -2.10 -9.69 -10.52
N LEU A 203 -1.37 -8.61 -10.77
CA LEU A 203 -1.37 -7.41 -9.92
C LEU A 203 -2.74 -6.71 -9.92
N ALA A 204 -3.40 -6.62 -11.08
CA ALA A 204 -4.76 -6.10 -11.18
C ALA A 204 -5.78 -6.99 -10.46
N LYS A 205 -5.61 -8.33 -10.56
CA LYS A 205 -6.45 -9.28 -9.85
C LYS A 205 -6.26 -9.22 -8.33
N ALA A 206 -5.04 -9.06 -7.86
CA ALA A 206 -4.77 -8.85 -6.43
C ALA A 206 -5.46 -7.57 -5.91
N ALA A 207 -5.44 -6.49 -6.70
CA ALA A 207 -6.14 -5.25 -6.37
C ALA A 207 -7.66 -5.43 -6.33
N ASP A 208 -8.25 -6.13 -7.30
CA ASP A 208 -9.67 -6.50 -7.36
C ASP A 208 -10.10 -7.29 -6.11
N VAL A 209 -9.35 -8.35 -5.80
CA VAL A 209 -9.57 -9.19 -4.61
C VAL A 209 -9.50 -8.38 -3.32
N LEU A 210 -8.48 -7.51 -3.20
CA LEU A 210 -8.31 -6.67 -2.01
C LEU A 210 -9.44 -5.65 -1.89
N ALA A 211 -9.87 -5.01 -2.98
CA ALA A 211 -10.96 -4.05 -3.00
C ALA A 211 -12.29 -4.67 -2.55
N HIS A 212 -12.59 -5.90 -2.99
CA HIS A 212 -13.76 -6.65 -2.52
C HIS A 212 -13.64 -7.02 -1.05
N TYR A 213 -12.48 -7.52 -0.63
CA TYR A 213 -12.30 -7.97 0.74
C TYR A 213 -12.44 -6.85 1.77
N ILE A 214 -11.87 -5.67 1.53
CA ILE A 214 -11.96 -4.56 2.48
C ILE A 214 -13.39 -4.05 2.66
N THR A 215 -14.28 -4.26 1.68
CA THR A 215 -15.70 -3.86 1.75
C THR A 215 -16.61 -4.97 2.24
N ASP A 216 -16.39 -6.20 1.78
CA ASP A 216 -17.34 -7.30 1.97
C ASP A 216 -16.87 -8.33 3.02
N GLY A 217 -15.57 -8.35 3.34
CA GLY A 217 -14.96 -9.27 4.30
C GLY A 217 -14.84 -10.72 3.82
N VAL A 218 -15.15 -10.96 2.54
CA VAL A 218 -15.11 -12.28 1.91
C VAL A 218 -14.57 -12.18 0.48
N VAL A 219 -13.92 -13.23 0.03
CA VAL A 219 -13.48 -13.44 -1.35
C VAL A 219 -13.85 -14.85 -1.74
N ASP A 220 -14.58 -15.02 -2.85
CA ASP A 220 -15.04 -16.32 -3.36
C ASP A 220 -15.71 -17.20 -2.26
N GLY A 221 -16.50 -16.57 -1.40
CA GLY A 221 -17.16 -17.24 -0.27
C GLY A 221 -16.26 -17.59 0.91
N SER A 222 -14.96 -17.29 0.83
CA SER A 222 -13.99 -17.48 1.90
C SER A 222 -13.68 -16.18 2.63
N HIS A 223 -13.45 -16.31 3.93
CA HIS A 223 -12.91 -15.21 4.74
C HIS A 223 -11.37 -15.16 4.73
N GLN A 224 -10.71 -16.11 4.13
CA GLN A 224 -9.24 -16.18 4.07
C GLN A 224 -8.76 -15.54 2.77
N ILE A 225 -8.38 -14.28 2.83
CA ILE A 225 -7.86 -13.56 1.66
C ILE A 225 -6.40 -13.89 1.35
N GLN A 226 -5.59 -14.22 2.37
CA GLN A 226 -4.13 -14.37 2.22
C GLN A 226 -3.74 -15.40 1.14
N PRO A 227 -4.29 -16.64 1.11
CA PRO A 227 -3.90 -17.60 0.08
C PRO A 227 -4.23 -17.13 -1.35
N VAL A 228 -5.30 -16.32 -1.51
CA VAL A 228 -5.70 -15.79 -2.81
C VAL A 228 -4.73 -14.69 -3.26
N LEU A 229 -4.37 -13.78 -2.35
CA LEU A 229 -3.36 -12.75 -2.63
C LEU A 229 -2.02 -13.38 -2.95
N ASP A 230 -1.55 -14.31 -2.13
CA ASP A 230 -0.27 -15.00 -2.32
C ASP A 230 -0.21 -15.67 -3.69
N SER A 231 -1.27 -16.40 -4.09
CA SER A 231 -1.34 -17.03 -5.41
C SER A 231 -1.23 -16.05 -6.58
N HIS A 232 -1.79 -14.84 -6.47
CA HIS A 232 -1.67 -13.83 -7.51
C HIS A 232 -0.29 -13.18 -7.50
N PHE A 233 0.24 -12.83 -6.34
CA PHE A 233 1.55 -12.20 -6.23
C PHE A 233 2.68 -13.14 -6.63
N ASP A 234 2.65 -14.42 -6.24
CA ASP A 234 3.64 -15.41 -6.65
C ASP A 234 3.72 -15.50 -8.18
N ARG A 235 2.59 -15.60 -8.86
CA ARG A 235 2.56 -15.64 -10.33
C ARG A 235 3.05 -14.34 -10.98
N ALA A 236 2.76 -13.18 -10.37
CA ALA A 236 3.27 -11.91 -10.85
C ALA A 236 4.80 -11.81 -10.67
N ILE A 237 5.32 -12.26 -9.53
CA ILE A 237 6.75 -12.30 -9.24
C ILE A 237 7.47 -13.24 -10.19
N ASP A 238 6.97 -14.46 -10.38
CA ASP A 238 7.54 -15.45 -11.30
C ASP A 238 7.61 -14.92 -12.74
N ALA A 239 6.56 -14.22 -13.19
CA ALA A 239 6.52 -13.60 -14.49
C ALA A 239 7.55 -12.45 -14.61
N CYS A 240 7.66 -11.58 -13.58
CA CYS A 240 8.65 -10.51 -13.52
C CYS A 240 10.08 -11.05 -13.55
N ASP A 241 10.36 -12.10 -12.79
CA ASP A 241 11.70 -12.70 -12.71
C ASP A 241 12.08 -13.38 -14.02
N THR A 242 11.15 -14.13 -14.62
CA THR A 242 11.37 -14.80 -15.90
C THR A 242 11.62 -13.82 -17.04
N ALA A 243 10.92 -12.67 -17.04
CA ALA A 243 11.06 -11.62 -18.04
C ALA A 243 12.15 -10.58 -17.69
N GLN A 244 12.78 -10.71 -16.52
CA GLN A 244 13.75 -9.73 -15.98
C GLN A 244 13.22 -8.29 -15.98
N LEU A 245 12.02 -8.08 -15.45
CA LEU A 245 11.36 -6.78 -15.35
C LEU A 245 11.93 -6.02 -14.16
N ILE A 246 13.06 -5.34 -14.36
CA ILE A 246 13.87 -4.69 -13.31
C ILE A 246 13.08 -3.65 -12.51
N GLU A 247 12.16 -2.93 -13.12
CA GLU A 247 11.35 -1.91 -12.44
C GLU A 247 10.12 -2.51 -11.76
N LEU A 248 9.43 -3.41 -12.44
CA LEU A 248 8.17 -3.98 -11.96
C LEU A 248 8.39 -5.04 -10.87
N GLY A 249 9.44 -5.86 -10.97
CA GLY A 249 9.70 -6.94 -10.03
C GLY A 249 9.84 -6.49 -8.56
N PRO A 250 10.73 -5.53 -8.24
CA PRO A 250 10.85 -4.98 -6.90
C PRO A 250 9.54 -4.36 -6.38
N LEU A 251 8.85 -3.58 -7.24
CA LEU A 251 7.57 -2.98 -6.89
C LEU A 251 6.51 -4.06 -6.60
N THR A 252 6.46 -5.14 -7.38
CA THR A 252 5.55 -6.27 -7.16
C THR A 252 5.75 -6.90 -5.79
N ARG A 253 6.98 -7.10 -5.34
CA ARG A 253 7.30 -7.65 -4.02
C ARG A 253 6.86 -6.72 -2.90
N LEU A 254 7.10 -5.41 -3.03
CA LEU A 254 6.63 -4.42 -2.07
C LEU A 254 5.09 -4.36 -2.03
N LEU A 255 4.42 -4.40 -3.18
CA LEU A 255 2.96 -4.43 -3.29
C LEU A 255 2.37 -5.68 -2.63
N ALA A 256 3.00 -6.84 -2.79
CA ALA A 256 2.58 -8.08 -2.15
C ALA A 256 2.52 -7.92 -0.62
N ARG A 257 3.57 -7.39 -0.03
CA ARG A 257 3.64 -7.15 1.41
C ARG A 257 2.67 -6.07 1.87
N ALA A 258 2.54 -4.99 1.11
CA ALA A 258 1.59 -3.92 1.42
C ALA A 258 0.14 -4.42 1.35
N ALA A 259 -0.21 -5.24 0.36
CA ALA A 259 -1.54 -5.85 0.24
C ALA A 259 -1.88 -6.75 1.43
N GLN A 260 -0.94 -7.59 1.87
CA GLN A 260 -1.08 -8.38 3.09
C GLN A 260 -1.30 -7.50 4.32
N GLN A 261 -0.49 -6.45 4.50
CA GLN A 261 -0.63 -5.49 5.58
C GLN A 261 -2.00 -4.76 5.53
N MET A 262 -2.47 -4.39 4.34
CA MET A 262 -3.78 -3.76 4.17
C MET A 262 -4.93 -4.72 4.51
N ALA A 263 -4.82 -5.99 4.12
CA ALA A 263 -5.77 -7.03 4.48
C ALA A 263 -5.80 -7.29 6.00
N ASP A 264 -4.64 -7.29 6.65
CA ASP A 264 -4.52 -7.45 8.11
C ASP A 264 -5.13 -6.26 8.87
N ASN A 265 -5.07 -5.06 8.30
CA ASN A 265 -5.66 -3.85 8.87
C ASN A 265 -7.17 -3.73 8.58
N ALA A 266 -7.74 -4.53 7.69
CA ALA A 266 -9.16 -4.46 7.35
C ALA A 266 -10.03 -4.71 8.60
N LEU A 267 -11.12 -3.92 8.74
CA LEU A 267 -12.07 -4.08 9.84
C LEU A 267 -12.56 -5.51 9.96
N TRP A 268 -12.85 -6.16 8.83
CA TRP A 268 -13.30 -7.54 8.78
C TRP A 268 -12.28 -8.54 9.34
N THR A 269 -10.98 -8.33 9.09
CA THR A 269 -9.92 -9.17 9.65
C THR A 269 -9.82 -9.01 11.16
N VAL A 270 -9.75 -7.75 11.62
CA VAL A 270 -9.50 -7.42 13.02
C VAL A 270 -10.67 -7.81 13.93
N THR A 271 -11.89 -7.78 13.41
CA THR A 271 -13.11 -8.02 14.19
C THR A 271 -13.73 -9.41 13.98
N ARG A 272 -13.05 -10.26 13.19
CA ARG A 272 -13.54 -11.62 12.89
C ARG A 272 -13.80 -12.41 14.17
N ALA A 273 -14.87 -13.18 14.14
CA ALA A 273 -15.24 -14.16 15.18
C ALA A 273 -15.49 -13.59 16.59
N VAL A 274 -15.84 -12.29 16.69
CA VAL A 274 -16.20 -11.72 18.01
C VAL A 274 -17.66 -12.06 18.35
N ASN A 275 -18.62 -11.40 17.73
CA ASN A 275 -20.07 -11.67 17.84
C ASN A 275 -20.86 -10.94 16.75
N SER A 276 -22.20 -11.20 16.66
CA SER A 276 -23.08 -10.61 15.67
C SER A 276 -23.19 -9.08 15.80
N ARG A 277 -23.21 -8.54 17.02
CA ARG A 277 -23.32 -7.08 17.24
C ARG A 277 -22.11 -6.34 16.68
N VAL A 278 -20.89 -6.89 16.86
CA VAL A 278 -19.68 -6.34 16.27
C VAL A 278 -19.72 -6.44 14.75
N THR A 279 -20.20 -7.57 14.20
CA THR A 279 -20.34 -7.74 12.76
C THR A 279 -21.33 -6.71 12.16
N GLU A 280 -22.48 -6.50 12.79
CA GLU A 280 -23.43 -5.47 12.35
C GLU A 280 -22.85 -4.06 12.43
N PHE A 281 -22.12 -3.76 13.48
CA PHE A 281 -21.43 -2.46 13.60
C PHE A 281 -20.39 -2.26 12.50
N VAL A 282 -19.61 -3.29 12.16
CA VAL A 282 -18.67 -3.22 11.03
C VAL A 282 -19.43 -2.98 9.71
N ARG A 283 -20.53 -3.66 9.47
CA ARG A 283 -21.38 -3.41 8.28
C ARG A 283 -21.84 -1.96 8.20
N GLU A 284 -22.24 -1.36 9.31
CA GLU A 284 -22.61 0.05 9.35
C GLU A 284 -21.42 1.00 9.10
N LEU A 285 -20.20 0.64 9.56
CA LEU A 285 -19.00 1.43 9.29
C LEU A 285 -18.58 1.41 7.82
N VAL A 286 -18.69 0.26 7.16
CA VAL A 286 -18.32 0.08 5.75
C VAL A 286 -19.46 0.38 4.76
N LYS A 287 -20.65 0.68 5.23
CA LYS A 287 -21.86 0.85 4.42
C LYS A 287 -21.68 1.85 3.27
N ARG A 288 -22.14 1.46 2.08
CA ARG A 288 -22.08 2.32 0.88
C ARG A 288 -22.73 3.69 1.08
N GLY A 289 -23.83 3.77 1.81
CA GLY A 289 -24.52 5.02 2.12
C GLY A 289 -23.68 6.05 2.90
N ARG A 290 -22.54 5.67 3.44
CA ARG A 290 -21.58 6.59 4.07
C ARG A 290 -20.67 7.29 3.07
N GLY A 291 -20.62 6.83 1.81
CA GLY A 291 -19.77 7.39 0.75
C GLY A 291 -18.31 7.47 1.19
N ASP A 292 -17.71 8.66 1.11
CA ASP A 292 -16.32 8.92 1.47
C ASP A 292 -16.04 8.86 2.99
N ARG A 293 -17.09 8.74 3.83
CA ARG A 293 -16.96 8.54 5.28
C ARG A 293 -16.97 7.07 5.69
N ALA A 294 -17.08 6.14 4.74
CA ALA A 294 -16.95 4.73 5.03
C ALA A 294 -15.56 4.42 5.59
N LEU A 295 -15.52 3.54 6.59
CA LEU A 295 -14.28 3.12 7.24
C LEU A 295 -14.03 1.67 6.89
N PHE A 296 -12.91 1.36 6.24
CA PHE A 296 -12.58 0.02 5.77
C PHE A 296 -11.50 -0.66 6.60
N ASP A 297 -10.66 0.12 7.29
CA ASP A 297 -9.53 -0.39 8.06
C ASP A 297 -9.39 0.30 9.43
N VAL A 298 -8.60 -0.32 10.26
CA VAL A 298 -8.17 0.23 11.55
C VAL A 298 -6.75 0.79 11.46
N LEU A 299 -6.46 1.75 12.33
CA LEU A 299 -5.10 2.25 12.48
C LEU A 299 -4.20 1.17 13.12
N PRO A 300 -2.89 1.13 12.83
CA PRO A 300 -1.97 0.17 13.41
C PRO A 300 -2.02 0.07 14.95
N PRO A 301 -2.11 1.16 15.73
CA PRO A 301 -2.30 1.05 17.18
C PRO A 301 -3.62 0.39 17.58
N GLN A 302 -4.67 0.60 16.80
CA GLN A 302 -5.97 -0.05 17.03
C GLN A 302 -5.88 -1.56 16.74
N ARG A 303 -5.28 -1.97 15.61
CA ARG A 303 -5.04 -3.37 15.28
C ARG A 303 -4.27 -4.07 16.39
N ARG A 304 -3.15 -3.47 16.83
CA ARG A 304 -2.34 -4.04 17.93
C ARG A 304 -3.18 -4.26 19.19
N THR A 305 -4.00 -3.27 19.57
CA THR A 305 -4.82 -3.35 20.76
C THR A 305 -5.96 -4.39 20.62
N LEU A 306 -6.68 -4.33 19.50
CA LEU A 306 -7.88 -5.16 19.30
C LEU A 306 -7.53 -6.64 19.04
N ALA A 307 -6.57 -6.89 18.15
CA ALA A 307 -6.22 -8.22 17.69
C ALA A 307 -4.97 -8.78 18.38
N GLU A 308 -3.81 -8.11 18.27
CA GLU A 308 -2.53 -8.67 18.72
C GLU A 308 -2.43 -8.76 20.26
N GLN A 309 -2.98 -7.77 20.99
CA GLN A 309 -3.07 -7.80 22.46
C GLN A 309 -4.35 -8.47 22.98
N GLY A 310 -5.19 -8.96 22.07
CA GLY A 310 -6.37 -9.75 22.39
C GLY A 310 -7.44 -9.00 23.17
N LEU A 311 -7.63 -7.69 22.95
CA LEU A 311 -8.69 -6.94 23.62
C LEU A 311 -10.07 -7.47 23.21
N LEU A 312 -10.25 -7.79 21.91
CA LEU A 312 -11.42 -8.52 21.43
C LEU A 312 -11.26 -10.01 21.77
N GLY A 313 -12.29 -10.60 22.37
CA GLY A 313 -12.25 -11.97 22.87
C GLY A 313 -11.79 -12.11 24.32
N SER A 314 -11.26 -11.05 24.95
CA SER A 314 -10.86 -11.09 26.34
C SER A 314 -12.08 -11.17 27.29
N SER A 315 -12.05 -12.10 28.24
CA SER A 315 -13.05 -12.20 29.31
C SER A 315 -12.78 -11.27 30.50
N ARG A 316 -11.72 -10.47 30.46
CA ARG A 316 -11.34 -9.56 31.54
C ARG A 316 -12.41 -8.47 31.75
N ARG A 317 -12.84 -8.25 32.99
CA ARG A 317 -13.88 -7.26 33.34
C ARG A 317 -13.39 -5.82 33.23
N ALA A 318 -12.11 -5.57 33.47
CA ALA A 318 -11.50 -4.25 33.37
C ALA A 318 -10.18 -4.33 32.62
N VAL A 319 -9.99 -3.46 31.65
CA VAL A 319 -8.77 -3.32 30.85
C VAL A 319 -8.47 -1.83 30.70
N VAL A 320 -7.23 -1.45 30.97
CA VAL A 320 -6.72 -0.10 30.71
C VAL A 320 -6.05 -0.09 29.35
N VAL A 321 -6.54 0.77 28.47
CA VAL A 321 -5.97 0.97 27.11
C VAL A 321 -5.31 2.33 27.07
N SER A 322 -3.98 2.37 26.96
CA SER A 322 -3.19 3.60 26.78
C SER A 322 -2.77 3.73 25.34
N LEU A 323 -3.24 4.75 24.67
CA LEU A 323 -2.93 5.05 23.29
C LEU A 323 -2.66 6.55 23.11
N PRO A 324 -1.85 6.94 22.11
CA PRO A 324 -1.65 8.36 21.77
C PRO A 324 -2.96 9.10 21.50
N THR A 325 -2.95 10.40 21.64
CA THR A 325 -4.04 11.27 21.19
C THR A 325 -4.27 11.04 19.68
N SER A 326 -5.52 11.15 19.26
CA SER A 326 -5.92 10.97 17.84
C SER A 326 -5.78 9.53 17.26
N SER A 327 -5.47 8.53 18.10
CA SER A 327 -5.40 7.11 17.65
C SER A 327 -6.77 6.42 17.58
N GLY A 328 -7.88 7.15 17.66
CA GLY A 328 -9.23 6.60 17.54
C GLY A 328 -9.67 5.72 18.71
N LYS A 329 -9.34 6.09 19.95
CA LYS A 329 -9.73 5.39 21.19
C LYS A 329 -11.22 5.10 21.27
N THR A 330 -12.07 6.00 20.77
CA THR A 330 -13.53 5.85 20.75
C THR A 330 -13.97 4.60 20.00
N LEU A 331 -13.37 4.32 18.83
CA LEU A 331 -13.70 3.13 18.07
C LEU A 331 -13.35 1.84 18.83
N ILE A 332 -12.19 1.81 19.49
CA ILE A 332 -11.80 0.67 20.34
C ILE A 332 -12.80 0.46 21.48
N ALA A 333 -13.21 1.53 22.15
CA ALA A 333 -14.20 1.47 23.23
C ALA A 333 -15.56 0.95 22.71
N GLN A 334 -16.00 1.41 21.53
CA GLN A 334 -17.23 0.95 20.89
C GLN A 334 -17.18 -0.57 20.60
N PHE A 335 -16.12 -1.06 20.01
CA PHE A 335 -15.95 -2.50 19.78
C PHE A 335 -15.99 -3.31 21.09
N ARG A 336 -15.34 -2.81 22.14
CA ARG A 336 -15.33 -3.47 23.45
C ARG A 336 -16.71 -3.48 24.10
N MET A 337 -17.48 -2.39 24.01
CA MET A 337 -18.85 -2.31 24.51
C MET A 337 -19.78 -3.28 23.76
N LEU A 338 -19.64 -3.41 22.44
CA LEU A 338 -20.47 -4.30 21.62
C LEU A 338 -20.13 -5.79 21.82
N GLN A 339 -18.93 -6.07 22.30
CA GLN A 339 -18.54 -7.43 22.65
C GLN A 339 -19.17 -7.89 23.97
N ALA A 340 -19.39 -6.98 24.92
CA ALA A 340 -20.00 -7.28 26.24
C ALA A 340 -21.49 -7.59 26.08
#